data_d91fc5fdb79c72b2a4f2115346a9f320
#
_entry.id   d91fc5fdb79c72b2a4f2115346a9f320
#
_cell.length_a   1.000
_cell.length_b   1.000
_cell.length_c   1.000
_cell.angle_alpha   90.00
_cell.angle_beta   90.00
_cell.angle_gamma   90.00
#
_symmetry.space_group_name_H-M   'P 1'
#
loop_
_entity.id
_entity.type
_entity.pdbx_description
1 polymer ?
#
loop_
_entity_poly.entity_id
_entity_poly.type
_entity_poly.pdbx_seq_one_letter_code
_entity_poly.pdbx_strand_id
1 'polypeptide(L)'
;MKFKLLPEDTFRSMVTNFTSAVDKGYPNIVSPLTYYAYVAEDSVLGYSSFSDMGDFYFVGNTYIQPENRGQGIYTKLLSNRNAHLSDKPKITLVNPIEGTDVAVLFRQVNKQGGIKVESYEEVKDIMCRDMYNKLNTLPLFIYR
;
A
#
# COMPACT_ATOMS: atom_id res chain seq x y z
N MET A 1 -2.75 -21.47 6.43
CA MET A 1 -2.73 -20.05 6.10
C MET A 1 -1.49 -19.72 5.30
N LYS A 2 -1.64 -18.94 4.26
CA LYS A 2 -0.55 -18.67 3.31
C LYS A 2 -0.52 -17.23 2.91
N PHE A 3 0.69 -16.74 2.58
CA PHE A 3 0.86 -15.46 1.88
C PHE A 3 0.89 -15.75 0.38
N LYS A 4 0.09 -15.01 -0.39
CA LYS A 4 -0.02 -15.19 -1.85
C LYS A 4 -0.01 -13.86 -2.57
N LEU A 5 0.61 -13.85 -3.77
CA LEU A 5 0.45 -12.76 -4.72
C LEU A 5 -0.82 -13.00 -5.52
N LEU A 6 -1.70 -12.00 -5.58
CA LEU A 6 -2.96 -12.09 -6.27
C LEU A 6 -3.12 -10.92 -7.24
N PRO A 7 -3.46 -11.19 -8.52
CA PRO A 7 -3.88 -10.12 -9.44
C PRO A 7 -5.13 -9.44 -8.89
N GLU A 8 -5.36 -8.20 -9.33
CA GLU A 8 -6.47 -7.38 -8.81
C GLU A 8 -7.82 -8.08 -8.94
N ASP A 9 -8.10 -8.68 -10.10
CA ASP A 9 -9.39 -9.33 -10.35
C ASP A 9 -9.63 -10.52 -9.40
N THR A 10 -8.61 -11.36 -9.23
CA THR A 10 -8.68 -12.50 -8.31
C THR A 10 -8.87 -12.03 -6.87
N PHE A 11 -8.11 -11.02 -6.47
CA PHE A 11 -8.21 -10.45 -5.13
C PHE A 11 -9.61 -9.91 -4.86
N ARG A 12 -10.16 -9.11 -5.79
CA ARG A 12 -11.49 -8.51 -5.61
C ARG A 12 -12.60 -9.54 -5.49
N SER A 13 -12.45 -10.69 -6.16
CA SER A 13 -13.44 -11.76 -6.03
C SER A 13 -13.44 -12.42 -4.65
N MET A 14 -12.35 -12.30 -3.90
CA MET A 14 -12.17 -12.91 -2.59
C MET A 14 -12.50 -11.98 -1.41
N VAL A 15 -12.63 -10.68 -1.63
CA VAL A 15 -12.73 -9.69 -0.54
C VAL A 15 -14.11 -9.04 -0.44
N THR A 16 -15.16 -9.81 -0.62
CA THR A 16 -16.53 -9.29 -0.61
C THR A 16 -16.92 -8.61 0.70
N ASN A 17 -16.25 -8.96 1.81
CA ASN A 17 -16.60 -8.46 3.15
C ASN A 17 -15.99 -7.09 3.48
N PHE A 18 -14.99 -6.63 2.72
CA PHE A 18 -14.33 -5.36 3.03
C PHE A 18 -13.91 -4.59 1.77
N THR A 19 -14.76 -4.65 0.74
CA THR A 19 -14.56 -3.91 -0.51
C THR A 19 -14.41 -2.41 -0.29
N SER A 20 -15.07 -1.84 0.71
CA SER A 20 -14.95 -0.42 1.02
C SER A 20 -13.53 -0.02 1.41
N ALA A 21 -12.79 -0.87 2.12
CA ALA A 21 -11.40 -0.62 2.45
C ALA A 21 -10.51 -0.72 1.21
N VAL A 22 -10.80 -1.67 0.32
CA VAL A 22 -10.10 -1.83 -0.96
C VAL A 22 -10.33 -0.61 -1.87
N ASP A 23 -11.58 -0.14 -1.96
CA ASP A 23 -11.97 0.89 -2.92
C ASP A 23 -11.59 2.30 -2.51
N LYS A 24 -11.34 2.54 -1.21
CA LYS A 24 -11.00 3.88 -0.71
C LYS A 24 -9.56 4.30 -0.98
N GLY A 25 -8.78 3.49 -1.63
CA GLY A 25 -7.36 3.65 -1.50
C GLY A 25 -6.65 4.46 -2.55
N TYR A 26 -7.08 4.47 -3.83
CA TYR A 26 -6.10 4.83 -4.85
C TYR A 26 -6.63 5.76 -5.92
N PRO A 27 -5.77 6.72 -6.35
CA PRO A 27 -6.02 7.45 -7.59
C PRO A 27 -6.09 6.48 -8.77
N ASN A 28 -6.93 6.78 -9.75
CA ASN A 28 -7.14 5.94 -10.94
C ASN A 28 -5.87 5.68 -11.76
N ILE A 29 -4.83 6.48 -11.56
CA ILE A 29 -3.57 6.32 -12.28
C ILE A 29 -2.71 5.16 -11.76
N VAL A 30 -3.08 4.57 -10.62
CA VAL A 30 -2.32 3.49 -9.99
C VAL A 30 -2.99 2.16 -10.30
N SER A 31 -3.01 1.79 -11.57
CA SER A 31 -3.63 0.55 -12.03
C SER A 31 -2.75 -0.09 -13.11
N PRO A 32 -2.64 -1.43 -13.18
CA PRO A 32 -3.25 -2.41 -12.27
C PRO A 32 -2.49 -2.56 -10.95
N LEU A 33 -3.21 -3.02 -9.92
CA LEU A 33 -2.62 -3.33 -8.62
C LEU A 33 -2.36 -4.84 -8.49
N THR A 34 -1.28 -5.18 -7.81
CA THR A 34 -1.02 -6.54 -7.36
C THR A 34 -1.12 -6.57 -5.85
N TYR A 35 -1.79 -7.57 -5.31
CA TYR A 35 -2.01 -7.70 -3.88
C TYR A 35 -1.19 -8.84 -3.32
N TYR A 36 -0.54 -8.58 -2.22
CA TYR A 36 0.09 -9.60 -1.40
C TYR A 36 -0.85 -9.88 -0.24
N ALA A 37 -1.46 -11.05 -0.24
CA ALA A 37 -2.55 -11.38 0.67
C ALA A 37 -2.18 -12.51 1.61
N TYR A 38 -2.69 -12.41 2.84
CA TYR A 38 -2.66 -13.49 3.83
C TYR A 38 -3.99 -14.22 3.75
N VAL A 39 -3.97 -15.48 3.31
CA VAL A 39 -5.16 -16.24 2.95
C VAL A 39 -5.30 -17.45 3.86
N ALA A 40 -6.50 -17.65 4.42
CA ALA A 40 -6.89 -18.86 5.13
C ALA A 40 -8.07 -19.47 4.39
N GLU A 41 -7.89 -20.69 3.86
CA GLU A 41 -8.88 -21.33 2.99
C GLU A 41 -9.18 -20.43 1.79
N ASP A 42 -10.42 -19.95 1.64
CA ASP A 42 -10.80 -19.07 0.55
C ASP A 42 -11.03 -17.62 1.02
N SER A 43 -10.57 -17.30 2.23
CA SER A 43 -10.77 -15.99 2.84
C SER A 43 -9.48 -15.21 2.93
N VAL A 44 -9.52 -13.93 2.55
CA VAL A 44 -8.40 -13.00 2.76
C VAL A 44 -8.52 -12.42 4.16
N LEU A 45 -7.49 -12.63 4.98
CA LEU A 45 -7.43 -12.13 6.36
C LEU A 45 -6.72 -10.78 6.44
N GLY A 46 -5.87 -10.48 5.47
CA GLY A 46 -5.17 -9.23 5.37
C GLY A 46 -4.49 -9.11 4.03
N TYR A 47 -4.12 -7.88 3.64
CA TYR A 47 -3.47 -7.65 2.36
C TYR A 47 -2.64 -6.37 2.36
N SER A 48 -1.72 -6.31 1.42
CA SER A 48 -1.00 -5.09 1.03
C SER A 48 -0.87 -5.09 -0.48
N SER A 49 -0.74 -3.92 -1.09
CA SER A 49 -0.72 -3.83 -2.55
C SER A 49 0.49 -3.06 -3.07
N PHE A 50 0.78 -3.26 -4.35
CA PHE A 50 1.77 -2.47 -5.06
C PHE A 50 1.39 -2.35 -6.54
N SER A 51 1.93 -1.32 -7.18
CA SER A 51 1.86 -1.15 -8.63
C SER A 51 3.23 -0.70 -9.14
N ASP A 52 3.70 -1.33 -10.20
CA ASP A 52 4.96 -0.93 -10.85
C ASP A 52 4.69 0.28 -11.75
N MET A 53 5.25 1.43 -11.38
CA MET A 53 5.06 2.68 -12.10
C MET A 53 6.26 3.01 -13.02
N GLY A 54 7.17 2.05 -13.23
CA GLY A 54 8.38 2.25 -14.02
C GLY A 54 9.58 2.59 -13.17
N ASP A 55 9.74 3.85 -12.82
CA ASP A 55 10.89 4.32 -12.02
C ASP A 55 10.70 4.17 -10.52
N PHE A 56 9.51 3.80 -10.09
CA PHE A 56 9.19 3.57 -8.68
C PHE A 56 8.03 2.58 -8.57
N TYR A 57 7.85 2.04 -7.36
CA TYR A 57 6.64 1.30 -7.01
C TYR A 57 5.71 2.19 -6.21
N PHE A 58 4.43 2.18 -6.55
CA PHE A 58 3.41 2.69 -5.64
C PHE A 58 3.00 1.55 -4.71
N VAL A 59 3.17 1.75 -3.41
CA VAL A 59 2.87 0.71 -2.40
C VAL A 59 1.86 1.23 -1.39
N GLY A 60 1.08 0.33 -0.81
CA GLY A 60 0.15 0.75 0.22
C GLY A 60 -1.13 -0.07 0.23
N ASN A 61 -2.22 0.57 0.65
CA ASN A 61 -3.52 -0.07 0.82
C ASN A 61 -3.41 -1.35 1.65
N THR A 62 -2.77 -1.22 2.81
CA THR A 62 -2.57 -2.35 3.72
C THR A 62 -3.73 -2.40 4.70
N TYR A 63 -4.33 -3.55 4.84
CA TYR A 63 -5.47 -3.76 5.72
C TYR A 63 -5.40 -5.16 6.33
N ILE A 64 -5.72 -5.23 7.62
CA ILE A 64 -5.86 -6.50 8.35
C ILE A 64 -7.27 -6.52 8.91
N GLN A 65 -8.00 -7.62 8.72
CA GLN A 65 -9.31 -7.77 9.34
C GLN A 65 -9.18 -7.63 10.86
N PRO A 66 -10.14 -6.93 11.51
CA PRO A 66 -10.01 -6.60 12.95
C PRO A 66 -9.70 -7.80 13.85
N GLU A 67 -10.35 -8.94 13.61
CA GLU A 67 -10.16 -10.15 14.40
C GLU A 67 -8.76 -10.78 14.25
N ASN A 68 -8.00 -10.36 13.24
CA ASN A 68 -6.66 -10.88 12.96
C ASN A 68 -5.55 -9.90 13.32
N ARG A 69 -5.89 -8.75 13.89
CA ARG A 69 -4.91 -7.74 14.29
C ARG A 69 -4.17 -8.15 15.55
N GLY A 70 -2.98 -7.58 15.74
CA GLY A 70 -2.15 -7.87 16.89
C GLY A 70 -1.39 -9.18 16.83
N GLN A 71 -1.34 -9.85 15.67
CA GLN A 71 -0.68 -11.15 15.50
C GLN A 71 0.58 -11.05 14.64
N GLY A 72 1.04 -9.84 14.32
CA GLY A 72 2.23 -9.65 13.49
C GLY A 72 2.01 -9.83 11.99
N ILE A 73 0.77 -9.99 11.54
CA ILE A 73 0.45 -10.19 10.12
C ILE A 73 0.85 -8.96 9.30
N TYR A 74 0.59 -7.77 9.82
CA TYR A 74 0.94 -6.51 9.14
C TYR A 74 2.43 -6.47 8.79
N THR A 75 3.29 -6.73 9.76
CA THR A 75 4.75 -6.73 9.57
C THR A 75 5.17 -7.76 8.53
N LYS A 76 4.61 -8.97 8.61
CA LYS A 76 4.91 -10.05 7.65
C LYS A 76 4.44 -9.71 6.24
N LEU A 77 3.26 -9.10 6.10
CA LEU A 77 2.76 -8.67 4.79
C LEU A 77 3.69 -7.66 4.15
N LEU A 78 4.12 -6.65 4.89
CA LEU A 78 5.03 -5.63 4.37
C LEU A 78 6.39 -6.21 4.00
N SER A 79 6.99 -7.03 4.87
CA SER A 79 8.28 -7.67 4.62
C SER A 79 8.23 -8.56 3.39
N ASN A 80 7.20 -9.40 3.29
CA ASN A 80 7.07 -10.35 2.19
C ASN A 80 6.76 -9.63 0.87
N ARG A 81 5.90 -8.60 0.90
CA ARG A 81 5.65 -7.76 -0.27
C ARG A 81 6.96 -7.15 -0.78
N ASN A 82 7.72 -6.54 0.11
CA ASN A 82 8.96 -5.85 -0.27
C ASN A 82 10.02 -6.81 -0.78
N ALA A 83 10.02 -8.05 -0.32
CA ALA A 83 10.93 -9.09 -0.83
C ALA A 83 10.68 -9.43 -2.31
N HIS A 84 9.47 -9.18 -2.83
CA HIS A 84 9.14 -9.38 -4.23
C HIS A 84 9.48 -8.17 -5.11
N LEU A 85 9.80 -7.02 -4.52
CA LEU A 85 10.05 -5.80 -5.25
C LEU A 85 11.54 -5.65 -5.54
N SER A 86 11.88 -5.11 -6.72
CA SER A 86 13.26 -4.77 -7.04
C SER A 86 13.69 -3.52 -6.27
N ASP A 87 14.98 -3.18 -6.38
CA ASP A 87 15.58 -2.09 -5.63
C ASP A 87 15.30 -0.72 -6.27
N LYS A 88 14.02 -0.36 -6.31
CA LYS A 88 13.53 0.95 -6.77
C LYS A 88 12.91 1.71 -5.60
N PRO A 89 12.85 3.05 -5.69
CA PRO A 89 12.09 3.83 -4.70
C PRO A 89 10.65 3.39 -4.63
N LYS A 90 10.05 3.51 -3.44
CA LYS A 90 8.66 3.20 -3.19
C LYS A 90 7.94 4.44 -2.70
N ILE A 91 6.76 4.69 -3.24
CA ILE A 91 5.90 5.82 -2.87
C ILE A 91 4.65 5.27 -2.21
N THR A 92 4.22 5.90 -1.13
CA THR A 92 2.93 5.58 -0.50
C THR A 92 2.19 6.85 -0.13
N LEU A 93 0.87 6.76 -0.11
CA LEU A 93 -0.01 7.80 0.43
C LEU A 93 -0.55 7.34 1.77
N VAL A 94 -0.60 8.24 2.74
CA VAL A 94 -1.27 7.98 4.01
C VAL A 94 -2.71 8.45 3.89
N ASN A 95 -3.62 7.50 3.72
CA ASN A 95 -5.05 7.76 3.64
C ASN A 95 -5.70 7.27 4.94
N PRO A 96 -6.07 8.18 5.86
CA PRO A 96 -6.71 7.77 7.09
C PRO A 96 -8.08 7.20 6.80
N ILE A 97 -8.28 5.92 7.11
CA ILE A 97 -9.59 5.31 7.12
C ILE A 97 -10.30 5.79 8.38
N GLU A 98 -11.62 6.01 8.28
CA GLU A 98 -12.44 6.45 9.41
C GLU A 98 -12.13 5.64 10.67
N GLY A 99 -11.87 6.34 11.77
CA GLY A 99 -11.50 5.72 13.04
C GLY A 99 -10.00 5.45 13.21
N THR A 100 -9.16 5.76 12.22
CA THR A 100 -7.72 5.57 12.33
C THR A 100 -7.02 6.86 12.76
N ASP A 101 -6.11 6.76 13.72
CA ASP A 101 -5.28 7.89 14.16
C ASP A 101 -4.16 8.12 13.16
N VAL A 102 -4.19 9.29 12.50
CA VAL A 102 -3.19 9.70 11.51
C VAL A 102 -1.78 9.72 12.08
N ALA A 103 -1.63 10.14 13.34
CA ALA A 103 -0.31 10.18 14.00
C ALA A 103 0.30 8.79 14.13
N VAL A 104 -0.52 7.77 14.37
CA VAL A 104 -0.06 6.37 14.42
C VAL A 104 0.43 5.92 13.05
N LEU A 105 -0.32 6.25 11.98
CA LEU A 105 0.06 5.90 10.61
C LEU A 105 1.38 6.56 10.22
N PHE A 106 1.56 7.83 10.54
CA PHE A 106 2.81 8.56 10.25
C PHE A 106 4.00 7.95 10.97
N ARG A 107 3.83 7.58 12.24
CA ARG A 107 4.89 6.91 13.01
C ARG A 107 5.28 5.57 12.41
N GLN A 108 4.30 4.78 11.96
CA GLN A 108 4.57 3.49 11.33
C GLN A 108 5.35 3.66 10.02
N VAL A 109 4.97 4.62 9.19
CA VAL A 109 5.66 4.90 7.93
C VAL A 109 7.10 5.35 8.21
N ASN A 110 7.29 6.29 9.13
CA ASN A 110 8.63 6.77 9.51
C ASN A 110 9.49 5.65 10.08
N LYS A 111 8.93 4.79 10.89
CA LYS A 111 9.63 3.64 11.49
C LYS A 111 10.13 2.67 10.42
N GLN A 112 9.44 2.58 9.29
CA GLN A 112 9.81 1.73 8.16
C GLN A 112 10.78 2.42 7.19
N GLY A 113 11.21 3.64 7.49
CA GLY A 113 12.15 4.37 6.65
C GLY A 113 11.50 5.32 5.65
N GLY A 114 10.20 5.52 5.72
CA GLY A 114 9.50 6.46 4.86
C GLY A 114 9.74 7.90 5.27
N ILE A 115 9.99 8.76 4.28
CA ILE A 115 10.23 10.20 4.47
C ILE A 115 9.12 10.97 3.77
N LYS A 116 8.51 11.92 4.48
CA LYS A 116 7.43 12.73 3.90
C LYS A 116 7.99 13.61 2.79
N VAL A 117 7.32 13.60 1.64
CA VAL A 117 7.66 14.43 0.48
C VAL A 117 7.01 15.80 0.65
N GLU A 118 7.82 16.86 0.69
CA GLU A 118 7.35 18.23 0.90
C GLU A 118 7.20 18.99 -0.41
N SER A 119 7.92 18.60 -1.47
CA SER A 119 7.85 19.28 -2.75
C SER A 119 8.17 18.33 -3.91
N TYR A 120 7.76 18.74 -5.12
CA TYR A 120 8.07 17.99 -6.34
C TYR A 120 9.58 17.79 -6.55
N GLU A 121 10.39 18.74 -6.13
CA GLU A 121 11.85 18.66 -6.29
C GLU A 121 12.44 17.37 -5.69
N GLU A 122 11.82 16.84 -4.65
CA GLU A 122 12.29 15.64 -3.96
C GLU A 122 12.03 14.35 -4.73
N VAL A 123 11.13 14.38 -5.74
CA VAL A 123 10.73 13.19 -6.50
C VAL A 123 10.79 13.39 -8.02
N LYS A 124 11.35 14.51 -8.49
CA LYS A 124 11.41 14.80 -9.92
C LYS A 124 12.26 13.80 -10.70
N ASP A 125 13.13 13.07 -10.03
CA ASP A 125 13.97 12.03 -10.64
C ASP A 125 13.19 10.76 -10.98
N ILE A 126 12.02 10.55 -10.37
CA ILE A 126 11.25 9.31 -10.54
C ILE A 126 9.86 9.54 -11.12
N MET A 127 9.34 10.77 -11.15
CA MET A 127 8.01 11.05 -11.71
C MET A 127 7.93 12.46 -12.30
N CYS A 128 7.02 12.63 -13.27
CA CYS A 128 6.73 13.94 -13.83
C CYS A 128 5.83 14.75 -12.90
N ARG A 129 5.77 16.07 -13.13
CA ARG A 129 4.95 16.96 -12.29
C ARG A 129 3.46 16.63 -12.35
N ASP A 130 2.96 16.21 -13.51
CA ASP A 130 1.55 15.85 -13.64
C ASP A 130 1.19 14.67 -12.74
N MET A 131 2.04 13.64 -12.70
CA MET A 131 1.84 12.50 -11.82
C MET A 131 1.94 12.92 -10.36
N TYR A 132 2.93 13.73 -10.01
CA TYR A 132 3.07 14.25 -8.65
C TYR A 132 1.79 14.98 -8.20
N ASN A 133 1.26 15.85 -9.06
CA ASN A 133 0.05 16.62 -8.72
C ASN A 133 -1.16 15.70 -8.52
N LYS A 134 -1.26 14.63 -9.29
CA LYS A 134 -2.35 13.64 -9.14
C LYS A 134 -2.21 12.81 -7.87
N LEU A 135 -0.98 12.48 -7.47
CA LEU A 135 -0.72 11.70 -6.26
C LEU A 135 -0.78 12.55 -4.99
N ASN A 136 -0.37 13.82 -5.07
CA ASN A 136 -0.22 14.69 -3.91
C ASN A 136 -1.56 15.26 -3.42
N THR A 137 -2.58 14.41 -3.34
CA THR A 137 -3.89 14.73 -2.76
C THR A 137 -3.97 14.36 -1.28
N LEU A 138 -3.04 13.53 -0.82
CA LEU A 138 -2.90 13.06 0.54
C LEU A 138 -1.42 13.13 0.92
N PRO A 139 -1.07 13.06 2.21
CA PRO A 139 0.34 13.00 2.61
C PRO A 139 1.09 11.89 1.89
N LEU A 140 2.16 12.26 1.21
CA LEU A 140 2.95 11.40 0.33
C LEU A 140 4.30 11.13 0.97
N PHE A 141 4.69 9.85 1.02
CA PHE A 141 5.95 9.42 1.62
C PHE A 141 6.76 8.62 0.60
N ILE A 142 8.08 8.72 0.70
CA ILE A 142 9.01 7.97 -0.14
C ILE A 142 9.92 7.10 0.71
N TYR A 143 10.13 5.87 0.23
CA TYR A 143 11.15 4.94 0.75
C TYR A 143 12.19 4.79 -0.34
N ARG A 144 13.42 5.20 -0.08
CA ARG A 144 14.50 5.06 -1.07
C ARG A 144 15.42 3.88 -0.81
#